data_0c0509659206077237b0c1a80cf14f39
#
_entry.id   0c0509659206077237b0c1a80cf14f39
#
_cell.length_a   1.000
_cell.length_b   1.000
_cell.length_c   1.000
_cell.angle_alpha   90.00
_cell.angle_beta   90.00
_cell.angle_gamma   90.00
#
_symmetry.space_group_name_H-M   'P 1'
#
loop_
_entity.id
_entity.type
_entity.pdbx_description
1 polymer ?
#
loop_
_entity_poly.entity_id
_entity_poly.type
_entity_poly.pdbx_seq_one_letter_code
_entity_poly.pdbx_strand_id
1 'polypeptide(L)'
;MTLSTTRRASAPQILDRCRELVRPALVASVGRLHPWHAETAAFSLGWRGADGEPVPGSQGKGVRQALAVLGARAAGGSGEDGVLGAVAVELIHTFSLIHDDIMDGDETRRRRPTLWKAYGTGPAVLAGDALFALAVSTLAEAPGPGGPAAVRQLAGALGDLVHGQAQDLLFESRPWSGPGAVLPHEYRAMATHKTGSLLGCAAALGAALAGAPASTVEALDLAGRHVGVAFQAVDDLLGIWGDPQVTGKPVGSDLRRLKKTFPVLAALSADHPAAGRLDALLTCAGPLDDAAARRAAELIDEAGGRRAAVTEAEEHLTAARACLDRAPLADEAKGDLLTLIPYLVDRAG
;
A
#
# COMPACT_ATOMS: atom_id res chain seq x y z
N MET A 1 45.14 -8.64 4.42
CA MET A 1 44.01 -7.74 4.10
C MET A 1 42.74 -8.52 4.35
N THR A 2 42.13 -8.35 5.51
CA THR A 2 40.86 -8.98 5.91
C THR A 2 39.76 -8.22 5.21
N LEU A 3 39.11 -8.84 4.23
CA LEU A 3 37.86 -8.31 3.63
C LEU A 3 36.81 -8.32 4.73
N SER A 4 36.54 -7.15 5.31
CA SER A 4 35.39 -6.92 6.17
C SER A 4 34.15 -7.12 5.29
N THR A 5 33.52 -8.28 5.37
CA THR A 5 32.18 -8.52 4.84
C THR A 5 31.22 -7.64 5.65
N THR A 6 30.96 -6.45 5.18
CA THR A 6 29.91 -5.58 5.73
C THR A 6 28.60 -6.36 5.64
N ARG A 7 28.11 -6.83 6.78
CA ARG A 7 26.84 -7.57 6.88
C ARG A 7 25.74 -6.63 6.40
N ARG A 8 25.06 -6.97 5.31
CA ARG A 8 23.92 -6.19 4.79
C ARG A 8 22.88 -6.00 5.90
N ALA A 9 22.34 -4.80 6.00
CA ALA A 9 21.28 -4.48 6.96
C ALA A 9 20.03 -5.34 6.66
N SER A 10 19.37 -5.81 7.72
CA SER A 10 18.07 -6.49 7.58
C SER A 10 16.97 -5.49 7.21
N ALA A 11 15.87 -5.98 6.63
CA ALA A 11 14.73 -5.13 6.26
C ALA A 11 14.19 -4.29 7.44
N PRO A 12 13.99 -4.83 8.67
CA PRO A 12 13.62 -4.01 9.81
C PRO A 12 14.62 -2.88 10.12
N GLN A 13 15.93 -3.16 10.07
CA GLN A 13 16.96 -2.14 10.31
C GLN A 13 16.95 -1.04 9.25
N ILE A 14 16.68 -1.40 7.98
CA ILE A 14 16.54 -0.42 6.89
C ILE A 14 15.31 0.46 7.14
N LEU A 15 14.17 -0.12 7.48
CA LEU A 15 12.93 0.61 7.77
C LEU A 15 13.09 1.56 8.96
N ASP A 16 13.72 1.10 10.04
CA ASP A 16 13.93 1.90 11.25
C ASP A 16 14.82 3.10 10.97
N ARG A 17 15.97 2.89 10.30
CA ARG A 17 16.87 3.99 9.88
C ARG A 17 16.16 5.03 9.02
N CYS A 18 15.36 4.60 8.03
CA CYS A 18 14.61 5.53 7.19
C CYS A 18 13.54 6.27 7.98
N ARG A 19 12.84 5.60 8.90
CA ARG A 19 11.84 6.22 9.77
C ARG A 19 12.46 7.27 10.69
N GLU A 20 13.60 6.99 11.30
CA GLU A 20 14.32 7.93 12.16
C GLU A 20 14.72 9.19 11.39
N LEU A 21 15.16 9.05 10.14
CA LEU A 21 15.51 10.18 9.26
C LEU A 21 14.28 11.04 8.92
N VAL A 22 13.15 10.43 8.61
CA VAL A 22 11.93 11.14 8.14
C VAL A 22 11.13 11.74 9.28
N ARG A 23 11.12 11.13 10.45
CA ARG A 23 10.25 11.49 11.58
C ARG A 23 10.31 12.98 11.97
N PRO A 24 11.46 13.63 12.13
CA PRO A 24 11.50 15.05 12.50
C PRO A 24 10.77 15.95 11.49
N ALA A 25 10.96 15.72 10.19
CA ALA A 25 10.31 16.48 9.15
C ALA A 25 8.80 16.22 9.08
N LEU A 26 8.37 14.98 9.27
CA LEU A 26 6.95 14.62 9.31
C LEU A 26 6.25 15.28 10.50
N VAL A 27 6.85 15.26 11.69
CA VAL A 27 6.33 15.94 12.89
C VAL A 27 6.25 17.46 12.68
N ALA A 28 7.30 18.07 12.13
CA ALA A 28 7.32 19.49 11.82
C ALA A 28 6.23 19.86 10.79
N SER A 29 6.03 19.06 9.75
CA SER A 29 4.99 19.27 8.74
C SER A 29 3.60 19.23 9.33
N VAL A 30 3.27 18.19 10.12
CA VAL A 30 1.98 18.07 10.82
C VAL A 30 1.76 19.23 11.78
N GLY A 31 2.81 19.71 12.46
CA GLY A 31 2.77 20.87 13.36
C GLY A 31 2.43 22.20 12.65
N ARG A 32 2.51 22.28 11.32
CA ARG A 32 2.07 23.46 10.52
C ARG A 32 0.55 23.54 10.33
N LEU A 33 -0.16 22.43 10.56
CA LEU A 33 -1.61 22.39 10.47
C LEU A 33 -2.26 23.19 11.60
N HIS A 34 -3.52 23.61 11.37
CA HIS A 34 -4.33 24.13 12.47
C HIS A 34 -4.38 23.09 13.63
N PRO A 35 -4.33 23.51 14.91
CA PRO A 35 -4.22 22.58 16.06
C PRO A 35 -5.18 21.40 16.02
N TRP A 36 -6.42 21.62 15.61
CA TRP A 36 -7.43 20.57 15.50
C TRP A 36 -7.10 19.54 14.40
N HIS A 37 -6.60 19.98 13.23
CA HIS A 37 -6.14 19.07 12.16
C HIS A 37 -4.84 18.34 12.55
N ALA A 38 -3.96 19.01 13.30
CA ALA A 38 -2.75 18.36 13.82
C ALA A 38 -3.08 17.23 14.81
N GLU A 39 -4.11 17.42 15.67
CA GLU A 39 -4.60 16.39 16.57
C GLU A 39 -5.15 15.17 15.81
N THR A 40 -6.07 15.40 14.86
CA THR A 40 -6.66 14.32 14.05
C THR A 40 -5.62 13.60 13.17
N ALA A 41 -4.63 14.34 12.66
CA ALA A 41 -3.49 13.76 11.95
C ALA A 41 -2.61 12.91 12.88
N ALA A 42 -2.29 13.39 14.08
CA ALA A 42 -1.51 12.64 15.06
C ALA A 42 -2.22 11.35 15.51
N PHE A 43 -3.54 11.39 15.65
CA PHE A 43 -4.35 10.19 15.89
C PHE A 43 -4.23 9.18 14.74
N SER A 44 -4.43 9.62 13.49
CA SER A 44 -4.40 8.77 12.31
C SER A 44 -3.00 8.19 12.03
N LEU A 45 -1.95 8.96 12.29
CA LEU A 45 -0.55 8.51 12.22
C LEU A 45 -0.16 7.56 13.36
N GLY A 46 -1.05 7.34 14.33
CA GLY A 46 -0.80 6.45 15.45
C GLY A 46 0.15 7.02 16.52
N TRP A 47 0.30 8.35 16.58
CA TRP A 47 1.14 9.00 17.59
C TRP A 47 0.41 9.21 18.91
N ARG A 48 -0.92 9.43 18.84
CA ARG A 48 -1.78 9.71 20.00
C ARG A 48 -3.08 8.91 19.96
N GLY A 49 -3.67 8.66 21.12
CA GLY A 49 -5.02 8.15 21.29
C GLY A 49 -6.08 9.25 21.07
N ALA A 50 -7.37 8.88 21.13
CA ALA A 50 -8.47 9.84 21.13
C ALA A 50 -8.52 10.68 22.41
N ASP A 51 -7.88 10.22 23.48
CA ASP A 51 -7.66 10.93 24.74
C ASP A 51 -6.47 11.91 24.69
N GLY A 52 -5.76 11.97 23.55
CA GLY A 52 -4.57 12.80 23.38
C GLY A 52 -3.28 12.18 23.92
N GLU A 53 -3.35 11.02 24.59
CA GLU A 53 -2.16 10.38 25.17
C GLU A 53 -1.30 9.70 24.09
N PRO A 54 0.04 9.67 24.24
CA PRO A 54 0.93 8.97 23.34
C PRO A 54 0.64 7.47 23.28
N VAL A 55 0.57 6.91 22.07
CA VAL A 55 0.37 5.47 21.87
C VAL A 55 1.64 4.83 21.29
N PRO A 56 2.44 4.11 22.10
CA PRO A 56 3.64 3.44 21.61
C PRO A 56 3.27 2.26 20.69
N GLY A 57 4.05 2.10 19.61
CA GLY A 57 3.99 0.91 18.75
C GLY A 57 2.83 0.83 17.76
N SER A 58 1.96 1.84 17.65
CA SER A 58 0.80 1.80 16.73
C SER A 58 1.09 2.33 15.32
N GLN A 59 2.31 2.75 15.05
CA GLN A 59 2.74 3.27 13.75
C GLN A 59 2.90 2.15 12.71
N GLY A 60 2.65 2.48 11.45
CA GLY A 60 2.92 1.57 10.33
C GLY A 60 4.40 1.21 10.18
N LYS A 61 4.70 0.23 9.30
CA LYS A 61 6.09 -0.22 9.04
C LYS A 61 6.97 0.87 8.38
N GLY A 62 6.41 1.99 7.90
CA GLY A 62 7.14 3.07 7.25
C GLY A 62 7.70 2.72 5.87
N VAL A 63 7.06 1.78 5.18
CA VAL A 63 7.53 1.26 3.88
C VAL A 63 7.65 2.35 2.82
N ARG A 64 6.63 3.20 2.70
CA ARG A 64 6.59 4.28 1.70
C ARG A 64 7.65 5.34 1.99
N GLN A 65 7.85 5.64 3.27
CA GLN A 65 8.94 6.52 3.71
C GLN A 65 10.30 5.94 3.31
N ALA A 66 10.52 4.65 3.57
CA ALA A 66 11.78 3.98 3.21
C ALA A 66 12.00 3.97 1.69
N LEU A 67 10.95 3.71 0.89
CA LEU A 67 11.06 3.74 -0.58
C LEU A 67 11.48 5.11 -1.09
N ALA A 68 10.96 6.21 -0.52
CA ALA A 68 11.37 7.56 -0.92
C ALA A 68 12.83 7.87 -0.55
N VAL A 69 13.25 7.56 0.68
CA VAL A 69 14.63 7.72 1.12
C VAL A 69 15.60 6.89 0.26
N LEU A 70 15.25 5.62 0.02
CA LEU A 70 16.08 4.72 -0.79
C LEU A 70 16.05 5.08 -2.27
N GLY A 71 14.94 5.61 -2.79
CA GLY A 71 14.84 6.12 -4.15
C GLY A 71 15.82 7.26 -4.41
N ALA A 72 15.94 8.21 -3.47
CA ALA A 72 16.95 9.28 -3.54
C ALA A 72 18.38 8.73 -3.51
N ARG A 73 18.68 7.81 -2.57
CA ARG A 73 20.00 7.18 -2.49
C ARG A 73 20.33 6.33 -3.71
N ALA A 74 19.35 5.59 -4.23
CA ALA A 74 19.53 4.78 -5.43
C ALA A 74 19.81 5.63 -6.69
N ALA A 75 19.27 6.85 -6.72
CA ALA A 75 19.53 7.83 -7.77
C ALA A 75 20.89 8.57 -7.61
N GLY A 76 21.68 8.23 -6.60
CA GLY A 76 23.00 8.84 -6.33
C GLY A 76 22.96 10.08 -5.43
N GLY A 77 21.77 10.46 -4.92
CA GLY A 77 21.60 11.49 -3.91
C GLY A 77 21.83 10.97 -2.48
N SER A 78 21.59 11.83 -1.50
CA SER A 78 21.57 11.49 -0.08
C SER A 78 20.18 10.99 0.36
N GLY A 79 20.09 10.39 1.55
CA GLY A 79 18.79 10.04 2.12
C GLY A 79 17.93 11.27 2.44
N GLU A 80 18.58 12.37 2.79
CA GLU A 80 17.96 13.65 3.11
C GLU A 80 17.20 14.25 1.93
N ASP A 81 17.69 14.04 0.70
CA ASP A 81 16.99 14.49 -0.53
C ASP A 81 15.62 13.82 -0.69
N GLY A 82 15.47 12.61 -0.17
CA GLY A 82 14.21 11.87 -0.20
C GLY A 82 13.20 12.23 0.91
N VAL A 83 13.61 13.02 1.93
CA VAL A 83 12.79 13.23 3.14
C VAL A 83 11.45 13.91 2.83
N LEU A 84 11.44 14.96 2.01
CA LEU A 84 10.19 15.65 1.67
C LEU A 84 9.25 14.75 0.85
N GLY A 85 9.79 13.90 -0.04
CA GLY A 85 9.04 12.88 -0.74
C GLY A 85 8.45 11.85 0.22
N ALA A 86 9.22 11.41 1.22
CA ALA A 86 8.78 10.49 2.26
C ALA A 86 7.66 11.09 3.12
N VAL A 87 7.76 12.37 3.49
CA VAL A 87 6.69 13.08 4.21
C VAL A 87 5.43 13.15 3.35
N ALA A 88 5.53 13.60 2.10
CA ALA A 88 4.38 13.76 1.23
C ALA A 88 3.66 12.42 1.00
N VAL A 89 4.38 11.35 0.69
CA VAL A 89 3.75 10.04 0.44
C VAL A 89 3.12 9.44 1.70
N GLU A 90 3.67 9.69 2.89
CA GLU A 90 3.06 9.23 4.15
C GLU A 90 1.78 9.99 4.47
N LEU A 91 1.75 11.31 4.20
CA LEU A 91 0.55 12.13 4.36
C LEU A 91 -0.56 11.66 3.41
N ILE A 92 -0.22 11.39 2.13
CA ILE A 92 -1.19 10.85 1.16
C ILE A 92 -1.65 9.44 1.55
N HIS A 93 -0.76 8.60 2.03
CA HIS A 93 -1.17 7.28 2.51
C HIS A 93 -2.13 7.37 3.69
N THR A 94 -1.86 8.28 4.63
CA THR A 94 -2.74 8.49 5.80
C THR A 94 -4.10 9.05 5.35
N PHE A 95 -4.10 10.03 4.43
CA PHE A 95 -5.31 10.54 3.78
C PHE A 95 -6.14 9.41 3.16
N SER A 96 -5.52 8.56 2.33
CA SER A 96 -6.24 7.47 1.65
C SER A 96 -6.85 6.48 2.65
N LEU A 97 -6.12 6.12 3.72
CA LEU A 97 -6.65 5.23 4.75
C LEU A 97 -7.85 5.82 5.51
N ILE A 98 -7.83 7.13 5.80
CA ILE A 98 -8.95 7.81 6.47
C ILE A 98 -10.20 7.76 5.60
N HIS A 99 -10.08 8.04 4.30
CA HIS A 99 -11.20 8.05 3.39
C HIS A 99 -11.67 6.62 3.06
N ASP A 100 -10.76 5.65 2.91
CA ASP A 100 -11.10 4.23 2.75
C ASP A 100 -11.93 3.73 3.94
N ASP A 101 -11.51 4.03 5.18
CA ASP A 101 -12.24 3.63 6.39
C ASP A 101 -13.69 4.16 6.40
N ILE A 102 -13.92 5.37 5.86
CA ILE A 102 -15.28 5.94 5.73
C ILE A 102 -16.07 5.19 4.66
N MET A 103 -15.49 4.97 3.48
CA MET A 103 -16.15 4.32 2.35
C MET A 103 -16.49 2.86 2.64
N ASP A 104 -15.57 2.14 3.31
CA ASP A 104 -15.74 0.74 3.68
C ASP A 104 -16.59 0.54 4.95
N GLY A 105 -16.88 1.62 5.70
CA GLY A 105 -17.55 1.55 7.00
C GLY A 105 -16.72 0.85 8.07
N ASP A 106 -15.39 0.83 7.94
CA ASP A 106 -14.49 0.15 8.88
C ASP A 106 -14.39 0.93 10.19
N GLU A 107 -14.92 0.35 11.27
CA GLU A 107 -14.89 0.98 12.60
C GLU A 107 -13.54 0.86 13.31
N THR A 108 -12.72 -0.11 12.91
CA THR A 108 -11.42 -0.37 13.53
C THR A 108 -10.33 -0.62 12.51
N ARG A 109 -9.13 -0.08 12.77
CA ARG A 109 -7.89 -0.33 12.01
C ARG A 109 -6.73 -0.58 12.97
N ARG A 110 -5.96 -1.66 12.78
CA ARG A 110 -4.85 -2.04 13.68
C ARG A 110 -5.27 -2.09 15.15
N ARG A 111 -6.45 -2.68 15.44
CA ARG A 111 -7.04 -2.81 16.79
C ARG A 111 -7.35 -1.47 17.49
N ARG A 112 -7.46 -0.37 16.74
CA ARG A 112 -7.84 0.95 17.23
C ARG A 112 -9.08 1.44 16.49
N PRO A 113 -9.91 2.31 17.10
CA PRO A 113 -10.96 2.99 16.36
C PRO A 113 -10.40 3.75 15.17
N THR A 114 -11.13 3.76 14.05
CA THR A 114 -10.83 4.62 12.90
C THR A 114 -11.15 6.08 13.22
N LEU A 115 -10.62 7.01 12.42
CA LEU A 115 -10.81 8.43 12.71
C LEU A 115 -12.30 8.82 12.70
N TRP A 116 -13.06 8.34 11.69
CA TRP A 116 -14.48 8.64 11.60
C TRP A 116 -15.29 8.06 12.76
N LYS A 117 -14.87 6.91 13.31
CA LYS A 117 -15.50 6.30 14.47
C LYS A 117 -15.22 7.07 15.77
N ALA A 118 -14.01 7.63 15.90
CA ALA A 118 -13.59 8.37 17.09
C ALA A 118 -14.09 9.83 17.10
N TYR A 119 -14.06 10.51 15.95
CA TYR A 119 -14.31 11.94 15.83
C TYR A 119 -15.53 12.30 14.96
N GLY A 120 -16.13 11.34 14.27
CA GLY A 120 -17.22 11.53 13.32
C GLY A 120 -16.76 11.69 11.87
N THR A 121 -17.69 11.49 10.92
CA THR A 121 -17.41 11.49 9.47
C THR A 121 -16.91 12.84 8.96
N GLY A 122 -17.56 13.95 9.38
CA GLY A 122 -17.14 15.29 8.92
C GLY A 122 -15.69 15.63 9.29
N PRO A 123 -15.28 15.51 10.57
CA PRO A 123 -13.89 15.62 10.99
C PRO A 123 -12.92 14.73 10.23
N ALA A 124 -13.31 13.48 9.93
CA ALA A 124 -12.44 12.56 9.21
C ALA A 124 -12.23 12.97 7.76
N VAL A 125 -13.27 13.42 7.05
CA VAL A 125 -13.13 13.97 5.68
C VAL A 125 -12.19 15.16 5.67
N LEU A 126 -12.41 16.15 6.55
CA LEU A 126 -11.58 17.36 6.62
C LEU A 126 -10.13 17.06 7.02
N ALA A 127 -9.91 16.07 7.89
CA ALA A 127 -8.55 15.64 8.24
C ALA A 127 -7.82 15.04 7.03
N GLY A 128 -8.50 14.22 6.25
CA GLY A 128 -7.96 13.68 5.00
C GLY A 128 -7.59 14.80 4.02
N ASP A 129 -8.50 15.74 3.77
CA ASP A 129 -8.28 16.88 2.88
C ASP A 129 -7.09 17.77 3.34
N ALA A 130 -6.98 17.99 4.66
CA ALA A 130 -5.86 18.74 5.23
C ALA A 130 -4.51 18.04 5.02
N LEU A 131 -4.45 16.71 5.17
CA LEU A 131 -3.24 15.92 4.90
C LEU A 131 -2.88 15.94 3.42
N PHE A 132 -3.88 15.83 2.53
CA PHE A 132 -3.69 15.96 1.09
C PHE A 132 -3.10 17.32 0.71
N ALA A 133 -3.69 18.41 1.18
CA ALA A 133 -3.20 19.77 0.93
C ALA A 133 -1.78 19.97 1.47
N LEU A 134 -1.49 19.45 2.68
CA LEU A 134 -0.16 19.52 3.28
C LEU A 134 0.89 18.76 2.47
N ALA A 135 0.55 17.58 1.93
CA ALA A 135 1.46 16.80 1.09
C ALA A 135 1.85 17.56 -0.19
N VAL A 136 0.89 18.19 -0.86
CA VAL A 136 1.12 19.00 -2.05
C VAL A 136 1.99 20.21 -1.71
N SER A 137 1.67 20.94 -0.63
CA SER A 137 2.46 22.10 -0.16
C SER A 137 3.90 21.71 0.18
N THR A 138 4.09 20.56 0.83
CA THR A 138 5.42 20.06 1.20
C THR A 138 6.31 19.86 -0.03
N LEU A 139 5.79 19.31 -1.12
CA LEU A 139 6.55 19.13 -2.36
C LEU A 139 6.70 20.43 -3.17
N ALA A 140 5.69 21.31 -3.14
CA ALA A 140 5.76 22.62 -3.83
C ALA A 140 6.82 23.54 -3.21
N GLU A 141 7.10 23.38 -1.92
CA GLU A 141 8.12 24.12 -1.16
C GLU A 141 9.50 23.42 -1.22
N ALA A 142 9.62 22.27 -1.90
CA ALA A 142 10.89 21.54 -1.98
C ALA A 142 11.95 22.39 -2.71
N PRO A 143 13.15 22.55 -2.13
CA PRO A 143 14.20 23.33 -2.75
C PRO A 143 14.73 22.66 -4.02
N GLY A 144 15.28 23.48 -4.93
CA GLY A 144 15.94 23.01 -6.15
C GLY A 144 14.99 22.64 -7.29
N PRO A 145 15.55 22.13 -8.39
CA PRO A 145 14.82 21.89 -9.64
C PRO A 145 13.91 20.65 -9.61
N GLY A 146 14.07 19.76 -8.64
CA GLY A 146 13.29 18.52 -8.50
C GLY A 146 11.83 18.72 -8.03
N GLY A 147 11.53 19.82 -7.33
CA GLY A 147 10.22 20.10 -6.76
C GLY A 147 9.06 20.02 -7.77
N PRO A 148 9.13 20.75 -8.92
CA PRO A 148 8.05 20.65 -9.93
C PRO A 148 7.88 19.26 -10.53
N ALA A 149 8.94 18.47 -10.67
CA ALA A 149 8.86 17.09 -11.13
C ALA A 149 8.20 16.19 -10.07
N ALA A 150 8.56 16.37 -8.79
CA ALA A 150 7.97 15.66 -7.68
C ALA A 150 6.46 15.95 -7.52
N VAL A 151 6.04 17.21 -7.68
CA VAL A 151 4.60 17.57 -7.66
C VAL A 151 3.85 16.90 -8.81
N ARG A 152 4.39 16.88 -10.01
CA ARG A 152 3.77 16.17 -11.15
C ARG A 152 3.69 14.67 -10.91
N GLN A 153 4.73 14.06 -10.37
CA GLN A 153 4.75 12.64 -10.01
C GLN A 153 3.66 12.31 -8.99
N LEU A 154 3.54 13.13 -7.93
CA LEU A 154 2.49 12.94 -6.92
C LEU A 154 1.10 13.12 -7.53
N ALA A 155 0.88 14.15 -8.35
CA ALA A 155 -0.42 14.41 -8.98
C ALA A 155 -0.86 13.26 -9.89
N GLY A 156 0.04 12.67 -10.67
CA GLY A 156 -0.23 11.49 -11.48
C GLY A 156 -0.63 10.29 -10.62
N ALA A 157 0.16 10.01 -9.58
CA ALA A 157 -0.11 8.90 -8.67
C ALA A 157 -1.43 9.06 -7.89
N LEU A 158 -1.81 10.30 -7.55
CA LEU A 158 -3.11 10.60 -6.93
C LEU A 158 -4.26 10.35 -7.89
N GLY A 159 -4.13 10.73 -9.16
CA GLY A 159 -5.13 10.40 -10.18
C GLY A 159 -5.34 8.90 -10.31
N ASP A 160 -4.25 8.14 -10.38
CA ASP A 160 -4.29 6.67 -10.40
C ASP A 160 -4.93 6.09 -9.14
N LEU A 161 -4.51 6.56 -7.95
CA LEU A 161 -5.05 6.11 -6.66
C LEU A 161 -6.57 6.28 -6.58
N VAL A 162 -7.06 7.47 -6.92
CA VAL A 162 -8.51 7.77 -6.93
C VAL A 162 -9.24 6.92 -7.96
N HIS A 163 -8.66 6.73 -9.15
CA HIS A 163 -9.22 5.86 -10.18
C HIS A 163 -9.30 4.40 -9.70
N GLY A 164 -8.24 3.88 -9.09
CA GLY A 164 -8.22 2.54 -8.53
C GLY A 164 -9.24 2.33 -7.41
N GLN A 165 -9.40 3.33 -6.54
CA GLN A 165 -10.41 3.28 -5.48
C GLN A 165 -11.84 3.31 -6.05
N ALA A 166 -12.09 4.10 -7.09
CA ALA A 166 -13.38 4.13 -7.77
C ALA A 166 -13.68 2.78 -8.45
N GLN A 167 -12.68 2.15 -9.08
CA GLN A 167 -12.83 0.81 -9.66
C GLN A 167 -13.15 -0.24 -8.58
N ASP A 168 -12.47 -0.20 -7.44
CA ASP A 168 -12.72 -1.14 -6.33
C ASP A 168 -14.17 -1.07 -5.85
N LEU A 169 -14.69 0.13 -5.61
CA LEU A 169 -16.08 0.35 -5.24
C LEU A 169 -17.07 -0.11 -6.34
N LEU A 170 -16.77 0.18 -7.60
CA LEU A 170 -17.62 -0.26 -8.72
C LEU A 170 -17.64 -1.78 -8.86
N PHE A 171 -16.56 -2.47 -8.56
CA PHE A 171 -16.48 -3.92 -8.60
C PHE A 171 -17.45 -4.59 -7.62
N GLU A 172 -17.71 -3.97 -6.45
CA GLU A 172 -18.63 -4.54 -5.46
C GLU A 172 -20.03 -4.79 -6.03
N SER A 173 -20.53 -3.90 -6.90
CA SER A 173 -21.86 -4.00 -7.50
C SER A 173 -21.94 -4.94 -8.71
N ARG A 174 -20.82 -5.39 -9.28
CA ARG A 174 -20.80 -6.24 -10.48
C ARG A 174 -21.10 -7.70 -10.12
N PRO A 175 -21.66 -8.52 -11.04
CA PRO A 175 -21.93 -9.92 -10.79
C PRO A 175 -20.64 -10.74 -10.58
N TRP A 176 -20.77 -11.92 -9.99
CA TRP A 176 -19.65 -12.84 -9.79
C TRP A 176 -19.25 -13.58 -11.07
N SER A 177 -20.22 -13.90 -11.94
CA SER A 177 -20.03 -14.63 -13.18
C SER A 177 -20.87 -14.05 -14.32
N GLY A 178 -20.63 -14.49 -15.55
CA GLY A 178 -21.37 -14.10 -16.73
C GLY A 178 -21.02 -12.70 -17.24
N PRO A 179 -21.90 -12.11 -18.10
CA PRO A 179 -21.68 -10.79 -18.68
C PRO A 179 -21.59 -9.70 -17.59
N GLY A 180 -20.48 -8.96 -17.60
CA GLY A 180 -20.25 -7.88 -16.64
C GLY A 180 -19.54 -8.32 -15.36
N ALA A 181 -19.19 -9.60 -15.20
CA ALA A 181 -18.33 -10.05 -14.09
C ALA A 181 -16.96 -9.37 -14.13
N VAL A 182 -16.35 -9.19 -12.94
CA VAL A 182 -14.99 -8.66 -12.85
C VAL A 182 -14.01 -9.74 -13.26
N LEU A 183 -13.11 -9.41 -14.18
CA LEU A 183 -12.08 -10.33 -14.67
C LEU A 183 -10.74 -10.11 -13.94
N PRO A 184 -9.88 -11.15 -13.82
CA PRO A 184 -8.59 -11.03 -13.15
C PRO A 184 -7.70 -9.91 -13.68
N HIS A 185 -7.73 -9.62 -15.00
CA HIS A 185 -6.94 -8.54 -15.58
C HIS A 185 -7.46 -7.13 -15.19
N GLU A 186 -8.78 -6.96 -15.01
CA GLU A 186 -9.38 -5.71 -14.53
C GLU A 186 -8.98 -5.47 -13.08
N TYR A 187 -9.02 -6.55 -12.26
CA TYR A 187 -8.57 -6.49 -10.88
C TYR A 187 -7.08 -6.11 -10.77
N ARG A 188 -6.22 -6.70 -11.63
CA ARG A 188 -4.80 -6.34 -11.71
C ARG A 188 -4.59 -4.86 -12.04
N ALA A 189 -5.37 -4.33 -12.99
CA ALA A 189 -5.33 -2.90 -13.33
C ALA A 189 -5.75 -2.03 -12.13
N MET A 190 -6.83 -2.40 -11.44
CA MET A 190 -7.28 -1.73 -10.21
C MET A 190 -6.20 -1.78 -9.12
N ALA A 191 -5.59 -2.92 -8.84
CA ALA A 191 -4.52 -3.08 -7.85
C ALA A 191 -3.27 -2.25 -8.20
N THR A 192 -2.94 -2.15 -9.51
CA THR A 192 -1.86 -1.27 -9.99
C THR A 192 -2.15 0.19 -9.69
N HIS A 193 -3.40 0.63 -9.88
CA HIS A 193 -3.81 2.00 -9.61
C HIS A 193 -3.97 2.27 -8.10
N LYS A 194 -4.73 1.46 -7.37
CA LYS A 194 -5.05 1.67 -5.95
C LYS A 194 -3.82 1.52 -5.05
N THR A 195 -3.07 0.43 -5.20
CA THR A 195 -1.95 0.09 -4.30
C THR A 195 -0.59 0.39 -4.94
N GLY A 196 -0.42 0.06 -6.22
CA GLY A 196 0.84 0.21 -6.94
C GLY A 196 1.23 1.66 -7.15
N SER A 197 0.29 2.55 -7.47
CA SER A 197 0.56 3.96 -7.75
C SER A 197 1.32 4.66 -6.63
N LEU A 198 0.92 4.46 -5.38
CA LEU A 198 1.55 5.16 -4.26
C LEU A 198 2.89 4.52 -3.85
N LEU A 199 3.08 3.21 -4.04
CA LEU A 199 4.38 2.57 -3.80
C LEU A 199 5.40 2.94 -4.89
N GLY A 200 4.97 3.03 -6.16
CA GLY A 200 5.79 3.53 -7.25
C GLY A 200 6.16 4.99 -7.05
N CYS A 201 5.17 5.82 -6.78
CA CYS A 201 5.36 7.25 -6.48
C CYS A 201 6.36 7.47 -5.34
N ALA A 202 6.32 6.66 -4.29
CA ALA A 202 7.22 6.79 -3.16
C ALA A 202 8.70 6.73 -3.60
N ALA A 203 9.08 5.69 -4.33
CA ALA A 203 10.45 5.53 -4.83
C ALA A 203 10.82 6.60 -5.87
N ALA A 204 9.89 6.94 -6.76
CA ALA A 204 10.05 7.95 -7.79
C ALA A 204 10.24 9.36 -7.22
N LEU A 205 9.52 9.74 -6.16
CA LEU A 205 9.64 11.06 -5.51
C LEU A 205 11.05 11.28 -4.98
N GLY A 206 11.63 10.28 -4.31
CA GLY A 206 13.01 10.39 -3.82
C GLY A 206 13.99 10.64 -4.95
N ALA A 207 13.90 9.87 -6.01
CA ALA A 207 14.78 10.04 -7.18
C ALA A 207 14.58 11.39 -7.88
N ALA A 208 13.34 11.84 -8.06
CA ALA A 208 13.02 13.12 -8.67
C ALA A 208 13.59 14.31 -7.86
N LEU A 209 13.45 14.25 -6.53
CA LEU A 209 13.99 15.27 -5.62
C LEU A 209 15.52 15.28 -5.61
N ALA A 210 16.16 14.12 -5.77
CA ALA A 210 17.61 14.00 -5.94
C ALA A 210 18.11 14.43 -7.33
N GLY A 211 17.21 14.86 -8.23
CA GLY A 211 17.57 15.33 -9.58
C GLY A 211 17.92 14.23 -10.57
N ALA A 212 17.42 13.02 -10.36
CA ALA A 212 17.67 11.89 -11.26
C ALA A 212 17.09 12.10 -12.67
N PRO A 213 17.69 11.48 -13.70
CA PRO A 213 17.10 11.42 -15.04
C PRO A 213 15.69 10.78 -15.02
N ALA A 214 14.82 11.23 -15.92
CA ALA A 214 13.45 10.73 -16.02
C ALA A 214 13.37 9.19 -16.12
N SER A 215 14.29 8.59 -16.88
CA SER A 215 14.35 7.11 -17.03
C SER A 215 14.61 6.37 -15.70
N THR A 216 15.40 6.97 -14.81
CA THR A 216 15.64 6.39 -13.46
C THR A 216 14.40 6.56 -12.58
N VAL A 217 13.73 7.70 -12.63
CA VAL A 217 12.48 7.97 -11.93
C VAL A 217 11.39 6.98 -12.38
N GLU A 218 11.22 6.81 -13.70
CA GLU A 218 10.27 5.86 -14.29
C GLU A 218 10.55 4.41 -13.91
N ALA A 219 11.83 3.99 -13.90
CA ALA A 219 12.21 2.64 -13.50
C ALA A 219 11.87 2.35 -12.04
N LEU A 220 12.09 3.32 -11.14
CA LEU A 220 11.74 3.21 -9.72
C LEU A 220 10.22 3.24 -9.50
N ASP A 221 9.48 4.08 -10.24
CA ASP A 221 8.01 4.09 -10.23
C ASP A 221 7.47 2.71 -10.65
N LEU A 222 7.94 2.19 -11.77
CA LEU A 222 7.49 0.90 -12.29
C LEU A 222 7.81 -0.25 -11.33
N ALA A 223 9.02 -0.27 -10.76
CA ALA A 223 9.39 -1.25 -9.74
C ALA A 223 8.45 -1.20 -8.53
N GLY A 224 8.15 -0.01 -8.01
CA GLY A 224 7.23 0.17 -6.90
C GLY A 224 5.79 -0.21 -7.24
N ARG A 225 5.32 0.04 -8.47
CA ARG A 225 4.00 -0.41 -8.94
C ARG A 225 3.89 -1.93 -8.95
N HIS A 226 4.90 -2.63 -9.43
CA HIS A 226 4.94 -4.10 -9.38
C HIS A 226 4.93 -4.61 -7.92
N VAL A 227 5.72 -4.02 -7.03
CA VAL A 227 5.67 -4.35 -5.60
C VAL A 227 4.26 -4.16 -5.04
N GLY A 228 3.54 -3.12 -5.46
CA GLY A 228 2.17 -2.85 -5.02
C GLY A 228 1.18 -3.92 -5.43
N VAL A 229 1.26 -4.44 -6.65
CA VAL A 229 0.40 -5.54 -7.10
C VAL A 229 0.73 -6.83 -6.35
N ALA A 230 2.01 -7.16 -6.17
CA ALA A 230 2.42 -8.31 -5.38
C ALA A 230 1.93 -8.21 -3.93
N PHE A 231 2.04 -7.02 -3.34
CA PHE A 231 1.55 -6.74 -1.99
C PHE A 231 0.04 -6.96 -1.88
N GLN A 232 -0.75 -6.48 -2.87
CA GLN A 232 -2.20 -6.66 -2.90
C GLN A 232 -2.58 -8.14 -3.04
N ALA A 233 -1.90 -8.89 -3.91
CA ALA A 233 -2.15 -10.32 -4.06
C ALA A 233 -1.91 -11.11 -2.76
N VAL A 234 -0.88 -10.74 -2.00
CA VAL A 234 -0.62 -11.34 -0.67
C VAL A 234 -1.62 -10.87 0.37
N ASP A 235 -2.02 -9.60 0.36
CA ASP A 235 -3.07 -9.10 1.28
C ASP A 235 -4.39 -9.84 1.06
N ASP A 236 -4.75 -10.12 -0.19
CA ASP A 236 -5.93 -10.92 -0.57
C ASP A 236 -5.83 -12.38 -0.07
N LEU A 237 -4.65 -13.00 -0.18
CA LEU A 237 -4.41 -14.33 0.40
C LEU A 237 -4.60 -14.32 1.92
N LEU A 238 -4.08 -13.30 2.59
CA LEU A 238 -4.22 -13.14 4.05
C LEU A 238 -5.66 -12.84 4.46
N GLY A 239 -6.42 -12.12 3.66
CA GLY A 239 -7.86 -11.87 3.88
C GLY A 239 -8.71 -13.14 3.88
N ILE A 240 -8.25 -14.20 3.20
CA ILE A 240 -8.94 -15.50 3.12
C ILE A 240 -8.35 -16.52 4.08
N TRP A 241 -7.02 -16.71 4.12
CA TRP A 241 -6.33 -17.78 4.85
C TRP A 241 -5.40 -17.30 5.97
N GLY A 242 -5.28 -15.99 6.19
CA GLY A 242 -4.32 -15.45 7.14
C GLY A 242 -4.64 -15.80 8.60
N ASP A 243 -3.59 -16.00 9.39
CA ASP A 243 -3.72 -16.21 10.83
C ASP A 243 -4.24 -14.92 11.51
N PRO A 244 -5.31 -15.00 12.31
CA PRO A 244 -5.84 -13.86 13.07
C PRO A 244 -4.82 -13.22 14.00
N GLN A 245 -3.85 -13.97 14.50
CA GLN A 245 -2.78 -13.42 15.35
C GLN A 245 -1.85 -12.48 14.56
N VAL A 246 -1.64 -12.75 13.28
CA VAL A 246 -0.81 -11.96 12.36
C VAL A 246 -1.61 -10.81 11.73
N THR A 247 -2.80 -11.12 11.22
CA THR A 247 -3.63 -10.18 10.46
C THR A 247 -4.44 -9.23 11.34
N GLY A 248 -4.76 -9.65 12.56
CA GLY A 248 -5.68 -8.95 13.46
C GLY A 248 -7.14 -9.04 13.01
N LYS A 249 -7.46 -9.82 11.95
CA LYS A 249 -8.81 -10.03 11.41
C LYS A 249 -9.18 -11.53 11.50
N PRO A 250 -10.47 -11.88 11.61
CA PRO A 250 -10.91 -13.28 11.55
C PRO A 250 -10.55 -13.92 10.21
N VAL A 251 -10.22 -15.22 10.21
CA VAL A 251 -10.00 -16.01 8.98
C VAL A 251 -11.20 -15.87 8.05
N GLY A 252 -10.97 -15.60 6.76
CA GLY A 252 -12.03 -15.43 5.76
C GLY A 252 -12.80 -14.11 5.88
N SER A 253 -12.20 -13.09 6.48
CA SER A 253 -12.84 -11.76 6.63
C SER A 253 -13.35 -11.20 5.31
N ASP A 254 -12.58 -11.34 4.23
CA ASP A 254 -12.91 -10.81 2.92
C ASP A 254 -14.04 -11.61 2.25
N LEU A 255 -14.10 -12.92 2.47
CA LEU A 255 -15.18 -13.77 1.98
C LEU A 255 -16.50 -13.46 2.68
N ARG A 256 -16.50 -13.25 4.02
CA ARG A 256 -17.72 -12.84 4.74
C ARG A 256 -18.30 -11.52 4.22
N ARG A 257 -17.43 -10.61 3.79
CA ARG A 257 -17.80 -9.30 3.21
C ARG A 257 -18.05 -9.35 1.71
N LEU A 258 -17.97 -10.55 1.11
CA LEU A 258 -18.12 -10.75 -0.34
C LEU A 258 -17.19 -9.86 -1.18
N LYS A 259 -15.97 -9.60 -0.69
CA LYS A 259 -14.99 -8.81 -1.45
C LYS A 259 -14.50 -9.56 -2.68
N LYS A 260 -14.43 -8.88 -3.80
CA LYS A 260 -13.89 -9.39 -5.06
C LYS A 260 -12.37 -9.32 -5.06
N THR A 261 -11.73 -10.33 -4.45
CA THR A 261 -10.28 -10.44 -4.36
C THR A 261 -9.71 -11.29 -5.50
N PHE A 262 -8.43 -11.12 -5.81
CA PHE A 262 -7.79 -11.82 -6.93
C PHE A 262 -7.94 -13.36 -6.85
N PRO A 263 -7.74 -14.03 -5.70
CA PRO A 263 -7.93 -15.48 -5.61
C PRO A 263 -9.34 -15.94 -5.97
N VAL A 264 -10.36 -15.18 -5.57
CA VAL A 264 -11.78 -15.47 -5.89
C VAL A 264 -12.02 -15.35 -7.39
N LEU A 265 -11.58 -14.24 -7.99
CA LEU A 265 -11.77 -13.98 -9.42
C LEU A 265 -11.02 -14.98 -10.29
N ALA A 266 -9.81 -15.36 -9.90
CA ALA A 266 -9.03 -16.39 -10.59
C ALA A 266 -9.72 -17.75 -10.51
N ALA A 267 -10.29 -18.13 -9.36
CA ALA A 267 -11.03 -19.38 -9.19
C ALA A 267 -12.32 -19.41 -10.02
N LEU A 268 -13.06 -18.29 -10.07
CA LEU A 268 -14.29 -18.18 -10.89
C LEU A 268 -14.01 -18.21 -12.39
N SER A 269 -12.81 -17.78 -12.81
CA SER A 269 -12.38 -17.77 -14.21
C SER A 269 -11.75 -19.09 -14.65
N ALA A 270 -11.57 -20.06 -13.74
CA ALA A 270 -10.96 -21.35 -14.03
C ALA A 270 -11.95 -22.29 -14.72
N ASP A 271 -11.46 -23.08 -15.68
CA ASP A 271 -12.20 -24.21 -16.25
C ASP A 271 -12.14 -25.42 -15.28
N HIS A 272 -12.89 -25.30 -14.18
CA HIS A 272 -12.92 -26.29 -13.11
C HIS A 272 -14.32 -26.42 -12.48
N PRO A 273 -14.81 -27.61 -12.14
CA PRO A 273 -16.15 -27.79 -11.54
C PRO A 273 -16.37 -27.03 -10.23
N ALA A 274 -15.31 -26.73 -9.48
CA ALA A 274 -15.39 -25.93 -8.27
C ALA A 274 -15.80 -24.48 -8.53
N ALA A 275 -15.49 -23.92 -9.72
CA ALA A 275 -15.85 -22.55 -10.09
C ALA A 275 -17.39 -22.35 -10.08
N GLY A 276 -18.14 -23.27 -10.69
CA GLY A 276 -19.62 -23.19 -10.69
C GLY A 276 -20.23 -23.36 -9.30
N ARG A 277 -19.62 -24.20 -8.42
CA ARG A 277 -20.06 -24.35 -7.02
C ARG A 277 -19.74 -23.09 -6.20
N LEU A 278 -18.60 -22.45 -6.46
CA LEU A 278 -18.22 -21.20 -5.82
C LEU A 278 -19.16 -20.07 -6.24
N ASP A 279 -19.44 -19.93 -7.54
CA ASP A 279 -20.39 -18.94 -8.06
C ASP A 279 -21.77 -19.08 -7.42
N ALA A 280 -22.32 -20.30 -7.35
CA ALA A 280 -23.59 -20.56 -6.70
C ALA A 280 -23.58 -20.16 -5.21
N LEU A 281 -22.48 -20.38 -4.50
CA LEU A 281 -22.32 -20.01 -3.09
C LEU A 281 -22.26 -18.49 -2.90
N LEU A 282 -21.50 -17.78 -3.74
CA LEU A 282 -21.30 -16.34 -3.63
C LEU A 282 -22.53 -15.53 -4.12
N THR A 283 -23.34 -16.11 -5.01
CA THR A 283 -24.56 -15.48 -5.53
C THR A 283 -25.76 -15.61 -4.58
N CYS A 284 -25.73 -16.58 -3.65
CA CYS A 284 -26.74 -16.72 -2.60
C CYS A 284 -26.70 -15.48 -1.67
N ALA A 285 -27.76 -14.70 -1.65
CA ALA A 285 -27.85 -13.36 -1.08
C ALA A 285 -27.40 -13.24 0.39
N GLY A 286 -26.51 -12.29 0.63
CA GLY A 286 -26.11 -11.80 1.96
C GLY A 286 -24.70 -12.20 2.39
N PRO A 287 -24.19 -11.60 3.47
CA PRO A 287 -22.89 -11.93 4.04
C PRO A 287 -22.77 -13.42 4.35
N LEU A 288 -21.61 -14.02 4.06
CA LEU A 288 -21.38 -15.43 4.35
C LEU A 288 -21.17 -15.64 5.86
N ASP A 289 -21.83 -16.68 6.39
CA ASP A 289 -21.49 -17.17 7.72
C ASP A 289 -20.13 -17.90 7.73
N ASP A 290 -19.68 -18.32 8.91
CA ASP A 290 -18.38 -18.98 9.08
C ASP A 290 -18.25 -20.32 8.31
N ALA A 291 -19.34 -21.06 8.17
CA ALA A 291 -19.33 -22.32 7.44
C ALA A 291 -19.26 -22.10 5.93
N ALA A 292 -20.04 -21.15 5.42
CA ALA A 292 -20.04 -20.77 4.02
C ALA A 292 -18.69 -20.13 3.61
N ALA A 293 -18.11 -19.27 4.46
CA ALA A 293 -16.80 -18.68 4.20
C ALA A 293 -15.69 -19.75 4.13
N ARG A 294 -15.68 -20.72 5.04
CA ARG A 294 -14.74 -21.87 4.96
C ARG A 294 -14.96 -22.68 3.68
N ARG A 295 -16.21 -22.94 3.33
CA ARG A 295 -16.53 -23.68 2.09
C ARG A 295 -16.11 -22.91 0.85
N ALA A 296 -16.28 -21.60 0.81
CA ALA A 296 -15.77 -20.75 -0.27
C ALA A 296 -14.25 -20.85 -0.39
N ALA A 297 -13.51 -20.75 0.74
CA ALA A 297 -12.05 -20.84 0.75
C ALA A 297 -11.55 -22.21 0.21
N GLU A 298 -12.22 -23.32 0.56
CA GLU A 298 -11.93 -24.65 0.00
C GLU A 298 -12.15 -24.70 -1.52
N LEU A 299 -13.26 -24.16 -2.01
CA LEU A 299 -13.60 -24.14 -3.44
C LEU A 299 -12.63 -23.26 -4.24
N ILE A 300 -12.18 -22.14 -3.67
CA ILE A 300 -11.17 -21.27 -4.27
C ILE A 300 -9.84 -22.01 -4.41
N ASP A 301 -9.42 -22.75 -3.38
CA ASP A 301 -8.19 -23.54 -3.42
C ASP A 301 -8.29 -24.69 -4.42
N GLU A 302 -9.42 -25.44 -4.40
CA GLU A 302 -9.73 -26.53 -5.34
C GLU A 302 -9.69 -26.06 -6.81
N ALA A 303 -10.24 -24.86 -7.12
CA ALA A 303 -10.21 -24.26 -8.44
C ALA A 303 -8.85 -23.60 -8.81
N GLY A 304 -7.88 -23.64 -7.90
CA GLY A 304 -6.52 -23.12 -8.14
C GLY A 304 -6.36 -21.62 -7.89
N GLY A 305 -7.35 -20.92 -7.34
CA GLY A 305 -7.31 -19.47 -7.11
C GLY A 305 -6.22 -19.04 -6.12
N ARG A 306 -5.96 -19.86 -5.07
CA ARG A 306 -4.85 -19.63 -4.14
C ARG A 306 -3.49 -19.66 -4.86
N ARG A 307 -3.27 -20.69 -5.66
CA ARG A 307 -2.03 -20.83 -6.45
C ARG A 307 -1.86 -19.69 -7.44
N ALA A 308 -2.94 -19.29 -8.13
CA ALA A 308 -2.90 -18.16 -9.07
C ALA A 308 -2.45 -16.86 -8.38
N ALA A 309 -2.93 -16.57 -7.17
CA ALA A 309 -2.52 -15.38 -6.42
C ALA A 309 -1.06 -15.43 -5.96
N VAL A 310 -0.55 -16.60 -5.57
CA VAL A 310 0.88 -16.78 -5.26
C VAL A 310 1.73 -16.54 -6.50
N THR A 311 1.37 -17.13 -7.63
CA THR A 311 2.06 -16.92 -8.91
C THR A 311 2.05 -15.45 -9.33
N GLU A 312 0.91 -14.76 -9.21
CA GLU A 312 0.78 -13.32 -9.47
C GLU A 312 1.77 -12.50 -8.64
N ALA A 313 1.86 -12.78 -7.34
CA ALA A 313 2.80 -12.10 -6.47
C ALA A 313 4.27 -12.34 -6.88
N GLU A 314 4.64 -13.59 -7.18
CA GLU A 314 6.00 -13.97 -7.59
C GLU A 314 6.40 -13.34 -8.93
N GLU A 315 5.51 -13.32 -9.92
CA GLU A 315 5.74 -12.70 -11.23
C GLU A 315 5.99 -11.20 -11.09
N HIS A 316 5.17 -10.51 -10.28
CA HIS A 316 5.32 -9.10 -10.02
C HIS A 316 6.57 -8.76 -9.21
N LEU A 317 6.98 -9.58 -8.25
CA LEU A 317 8.26 -9.43 -7.54
C LEU A 317 9.45 -9.60 -8.51
N THR A 318 9.36 -10.54 -9.43
CA THR A 318 10.39 -10.76 -10.47
C THR A 318 10.48 -9.55 -11.40
N ALA A 319 9.33 -9.01 -11.83
CA ALA A 319 9.28 -7.82 -12.66
C ALA A 319 9.84 -6.57 -11.94
N ALA A 320 9.54 -6.40 -10.65
CA ALA A 320 10.09 -5.32 -9.84
C ALA A 320 11.63 -5.38 -9.78
N ARG A 321 12.18 -6.57 -9.53
CA ARG A 321 13.65 -6.79 -9.55
C ARG A 321 14.25 -6.46 -10.91
N ALA A 322 13.62 -6.91 -11.99
CA ALA A 322 14.10 -6.64 -13.36
C ALA A 322 14.08 -5.14 -13.70
N CYS A 323 13.15 -4.35 -13.16
CA CYS A 323 13.16 -2.88 -13.29
C CYS A 323 14.38 -2.26 -12.60
N LEU A 324 14.66 -2.68 -11.36
CA LEU A 324 15.82 -2.20 -10.60
C LEU A 324 17.16 -2.63 -11.22
N ASP A 325 17.20 -3.84 -11.82
CA ASP A 325 18.45 -4.36 -12.42
C ASP A 325 18.83 -3.61 -13.71
N ARG A 326 17.85 -3.14 -14.45
CA ARG A 326 18.07 -2.39 -15.70
C ARG A 326 18.39 -0.91 -15.49
N ALA A 327 18.07 -0.35 -14.34
CA ALA A 327 18.30 1.06 -14.04
C ALA A 327 19.73 1.28 -13.49
N PRO A 328 20.39 2.41 -13.83
CA PRO A 328 21.70 2.76 -13.32
C PRO A 328 21.59 3.30 -11.88
N LEU A 329 21.42 2.39 -10.92
CA LEU A 329 21.22 2.68 -9.51
C LEU A 329 22.51 2.48 -8.71
N ALA A 330 22.69 3.26 -7.63
CA ALA A 330 23.78 3.08 -6.69
C ALA A 330 23.66 1.73 -5.97
N ASP A 331 24.72 0.93 -5.99
CA ASP A 331 24.72 -0.49 -5.58
C ASP A 331 24.22 -0.73 -4.14
N GLU A 332 24.62 0.12 -3.19
CA GLU A 332 24.21 -0.03 -1.79
C GLU A 332 22.70 0.15 -1.62
N ALA A 333 22.15 1.24 -2.16
CA ALA A 333 20.72 1.53 -2.07
C ALA A 333 19.87 0.56 -2.88
N LYS A 334 20.36 0.13 -4.07
CA LYS A 334 19.76 -0.97 -4.83
C LYS A 334 19.71 -2.26 -4.00
N GLY A 335 20.77 -2.60 -3.29
CA GLY A 335 20.82 -3.74 -2.39
C GLY A 335 19.81 -3.65 -1.24
N ASP A 336 19.64 -2.45 -0.66
CA ASP A 336 18.63 -2.19 0.37
C ASP A 336 17.20 -2.36 -0.20
N LEU A 337 16.91 -1.82 -1.40
CA LEU A 337 15.62 -2.00 -2.10
C LEU A 337 15.33 -3.49 -2.36
N LEU A 338 16.30 -4.23 -2.87
CA LEU A 338 16.17 -5.67 -3.14
C LEU A 338 15.97 -6.49 -1.85
N THR A 339 16.45 -6.01 -0.70
CA THR A 339 16.21 -6.62 0.63
C THR A 339 14.80 -6.32 1.13
N LEU A 340 14.27 -5.11 0.88
CA LEU A 340 12.92 -4.72 1.31
C LEU A 340 11.82 -5.40 0.51
N ILE A 341 11.97 -5.55 -0.81
CA ILE A 341 10.92 -6.04 -1.71
C ILE A 341 10.32 -7.37 -1.23
N PRO A 342 11.09 -8.45 -0.99
CA PRO A 342 10.52 -9.69 -0.49
C PRO A 342 9.93 -9.55 0.91
N TYR A 343 10.55 -8.78 1.80
CA TYR A 343 10.04 -8.56 3.15
C TYR A 343 8.66 -7.89 3.20
N LEU A 344 8.32 -7.08 2.18
CA LEU A 344 7.02 -6.40 2.11
C LEU A 344 5.89 -7.38 1.80
N VAL A 345 6.21 -8.42 1.06
CA VAL A 345 5.28 -9.44 0.57
C VAL A 345 5.29 -10.67 1.48
N ASP A 346 6.42 -10.96 2.13
CA ASP A 346 6.54 -12.06 3.09
C ASP A 346 5.93 -11.67 4.45
N ARG A 347 4.58 -11.75 4.50
CA ARG A 347 3.79 -11.51 5.72
C ARG A 347 3.37 -12.82 6.40
N ALA A 348 3.80 -13.95 5.87
CA ALA A 348 3.42 -15.28 6.31
C ALA A 348 4.41 -15.90 7.33
N GLY A 349 5.38 -15.10 7.84
CA GLY A 349 6.33 -15.50 8.87
C GLY A 349 6.06 -14.84 10.20
#